data_2e6bd1b2e856a6ebb4e852ba381bd265
#
_entry.id   2e6bd1b2e856a6ebb4e852ba381bd265
#
_cell.length_a   1.000
_cell.length_b   1.000
_cell.length_c   1.000
_cell.angle_alpha   90.00
_cell.angle_beta   90.00
_cell.angle_gamma   90.00
#
_symmetry.space_group_name_H-M   'P 1'
#
loop_
_entity.id
_entity.type
_entity.pdbx_description
1 polymer ?
#
loop_
_entity_poly.entity_id
_entity_poly.type
_entity_poly.pdbx_seq_one_letter_code
_entity_poly.pdbx_strand_id
1 'polypeptide(L)'
;MPVRDGNPALIQNVVVSYPSAPKAGDIVRCGEMVGYALQDEDASGYTLVDFNQREIKGLVLGGGTDLAAGSKVYFDDSANPITGDSSGNPFAGYVLGVVDDSGNATVNILLTGI
;
A
#
# COMPACT_ATOMS: atom_id res chain seq x y z
N MET A 1 16.37 20.66 -10.89
CA MET A 1 15.55 20.97 -9.74
C MET A 1 15.49 19.77 -8.82
N PRO A 2 15.72 19.93 -7.58
CA PRO A 2 15.70 18.79 -6.70
C PRO A 2 14.30 18.22 -6.54
N VAL A 3 14.23 16.94 -6.44
CA VAL A 3 13.04 16.27 -5.98
C VAL A 3 12.92 16.56 -4.50
N ARG A 4 11.75 16.90 -4.08
CA ARG A 4 11.49 17.12 -2.69
C ARG A 4 10.52 16.09 -2.17
N ASP A 5 10.54 15.97 -0.88
CA ASP A 5 9.63 15.06 -0.22
C ASP A 5 8.19 15.48 -0.48
N GLY A 6 7.36 14.50 -0.72
CA GLY A 6 5.95 14.75 -0.92
C GLY A 6 5.65 15.56 -2.17
N ASN A 7 5.81 14.98 -3.32
CA ASN A 7 5.41 15.62 -4.57
C ASN A 7 3.89 15.82 -4.56
N PRO A 8 3.39 17.07 -4.50
CA PRO A 8 1.95 17.29 -4.40
C PRO A 8 1.16 16.74 -5.59
N ALA A 9 1.79 16.59 -6.75
CA ALA A 9 1.12 16.04 -7.94
C ALA A 9 0.77 14.56 -7.76
N LEU A 10 1.37 13.87 -6.80
CA LEU A 10 1.07 12.47 -6.49
C LEU A 10 0.04 12.32 -5.38
N ILE A 11 -0.51 13.41 -4.88
CA ILE A 11 -1.63 13.40 -3.93
C ILE A 11 -2.87 13.79 -4.73
N GLN A 12 -3.75 12.84 -4.98
CA GLN A 12 -4.87 13.01 -5.89
C GLN A 12 -6.17 12.54 -5.27
N ASN A 13 -7.26 13.17 -5.69
CA ASN A 13 -8.59 12.77 -5.31
C ASN A 13 -9.10 11.80 -6.36
N VAL A 14 -9.27 10.55 -5.98
CA VAL A 14 -9.53 9.46 -6.94
C VAL A 14 -10.66 8.56 -6.46
N VAL A 15 -11.23 7.80 -7.39
CA VAL A 15 -12.14 6.71 -7.06
C VAL A 15 -11.29 5.48 -6.79
N VAL A 16 -11.32 4.98 -5.56
CA VAL A 16 -10.53 3.82 -5.15
C VAL A 16 -11.19 2.54 -5.64
N SER A 17 -10.38 1.65 -6.23
CA SER A 17 -10.87 0.35 -6.71
C SER A 17 -11.10 -0.63 -5.57
N TYR A 18 -10.23 -0.61 -4.56
CA TYR A 18 -10.33 -1.45 -3.38
C TYR A 18 -9.57 -0.80 -2.22
N PRO A 19 -10.09 -0.84 -0.98
CA PRO A 19 -11.37 -1.41 -0.56
C PRO A 19 -12.55 -0.51 -0.93
N SER A 20 -13.76 -1.01 -0.79
CA SER A 20 -14.94 -0.17 -0.86
C SER A 20 -15.01 0.70 0.40
N ALA A 21 -15.49 1.94 0.26
CA ALA A 21 -15.58 2.91 1.36
C ALA A 21 -14.24 3.04 2.11
N PRO A 22 -13.14 3.37 1.42
CA PRO A 22 -11.85 3.46 2.08
C PRO A 22 -11.84 4.55 3.13
N LYS A 23 -11.01 4.35 4.16
CA LYS A 23 -10.86 5.26 5.28
C LYS A 23 -9.43 5.74 5.38
N ALA A 24 -9.25 6.90 6.03
CA ALA A 24 -7.91 7.42 6.29
C ALA A 24 -7.04 6.33 6.95
N GLY A 25 -5.84 6.15 6.43
CA GLY A 25 -4.92 5.13 6.92
C GLY A 25 -4.97 3.81 6.17
N ASP A 26 -5.92 3.61 5.28
CA ASP A 26 -5.98 2.40 4.47
C ASP A 26 -4.92 2.44 3.36
N ILE A 27 -4.32 1.29 3.09
CA ILE A 27 -3.57 1.09 1.85
C ILE A 27 -4.61 0.73 0.80
N VAL A 28 -4.61 1.45 -0.31
CA VAL A 28 -5.68 1.38 -1.31
C VAL A 28 -5.12 1.12 -2.69
N ARG A 29 -5.97 0.54 -3.55
CA ARG A 29 -5.64 0.32 -4.95
C ARG A 29 -6.56 1.17 -5.81
N CYS A 30 -5.96 1.88 -6.75
CA CYS A 30 -6.68 2.60 -7.80
C CYS A 30 -6.16 2.09 -9.15
N GLY A 31 -6.88 1.17 -9.77
CA GLY A 31 -6.37 0.47 -10.94
C GLY A 31 -5.11 -0.32 -10.59
N GLU A 32 -4.01 -0.03 -11.27
CA GLU A 32 -2.71 -0.66 -11.04
C GLU A 32 -1.86 0.10 -10.02
N MET A 33 -2.36 1.22 -9.51
CA MET A 33 -1.62 2.07 -8.58
C MET A 33 -2.02 1.74 -7.15
N VAL A 34 -1.04 1.69 -6.26
CA VAL A 34 -1.25 1.45 -4.84
C VAL A 34 -0.81 2.67 -4.07
N GLY A 35 -1.63 3.14 -3.16
CA GLY A 35 -1.34 4.34 -2.39
C GLY A 35 -1.91 4.27 -0.98
N TYR A 36 -1.84 5.39 -0.29
CA TYR A 36 -2.23 5.51 1.10
C TYR A 36 -3.33 6.56 1.24
N ALA A 37 -4.46 6.17 1.79
CA ALA A 37 -5.60 7.07 1.96
C ALA A 37 -5.32 8.08 3.07
N LEU A 38 -5.46 9.35 2.74
CA LEU A 38 -5.26 10.45 3.68
C LEU A 38 -6.56 10.85 4.38
N GLN A 39 -7.69 10.53 3.78
CA GLN A 39 -9.01 10.88 4.29
C GLN A 39 -9.98 9.75 3.97
N ASP A 40 -11.10 9.73 4.68
CA ASP A 40 -12.19 8.83 4.37
C ASP A 40 -12.78 9.20 3.00
N GLU A 41 -13.39 8.21 2.34
CA GLU A 41 -14.13 8.45 1.11
C GLU A 41 -15.21 9.52 1.35
N ASP A 42 -15.31 10.48 0.44
CA ASP A 42 -16.32 11.54 0.55
C ASP A 42 -17.67 11.09 0.00
N ALA A 43 -18.66 11.98 0.11
CA ALA A 43 -20.03 11.68 -0.32
C ALA A 43 -20.16 11.44 -1.83
N SER A 44 -19.18 11.90 -2.60
CA SER A 44 -19.15 11.72 -4.07
C SER A 44 -18.40 10.46 -4.49
N GLY A 45 -17.87 9.70 -3.55
CA GLY A 45 -17.15 8.47 -3.84
C GLY A 45 -15.66 8.66 -4.14
N TYR A 46 -15.09 9.81 -3.77
CA TYR A 46 -13.67 10.12 -3.98
C TYR A 46 -12.90 10.05 -2.69
N THR A 47 -11.64 9.63 -2.78
CA THR A 47 -10.73 9.56 -1.65
C THR A 47 -9.45 10.28 -2.00
N LEU A 48 -8.95 11.07 -1.07
CA LEU A 48 -7.66 11.74 -1.23
C LEU A 48 -6.56 10.70 -0.92
N VAL A 49 -5.77 10.37 -1.93
CA VAL A 49 -4.77 9.31 -1.85
C VAL A 49 -3.38 9.88 -2.12
N ASP A 50 -2.45 9.49 -1.29
CA ASP A 50 -1.03 9.82 -1.43
C ASP A 50 -0.33 8.66 -2.13
N PHE A 51 0.17 8.91 -3.33
CA PHE A 51 0.93 7.95 -4.13
C PHE A 51 2.45 8.15 -4.01
N ASN A 52 2.89 9.01 -3.11
CA ASN A 52 4.31 9.16 -2.80
C ASN A 52 4.81 7.98 -1.97
N GLN A 53 6.13 7.86 -1.84
CA GLN A 53 6.72 6.84 -0.99
C GLN A 53 6.33 7.06 0.47
N ARG A 54 6.08 5.97 1.17
CA ARG A 54 5.71 6.01 2.59
C ARG A 54 6.17 4.73 3.29
N GLU A 55 6.75 4.88 4.45
CA GLU A 55 7.06 3.75 5.32
C GLU A 55 5.80 3.37 6.12
N ILE A 56 5.46 2.08 6.10
CA ILE A 56 4.37 1.52 6.90
C ILE A 56 4.98 0.51 7.84
N LYS A 57 4.77 0.69 9.13
CA LYS A 57 5.35 -0.17 10.17
C LYS A 57 4.31 -1.13 10.73
N GLY A 58 4.77 -2.34 11.06
CA GLY A 58 3.94 -3.30 11.77
C GLY A 58 2.77 -3.82 10.94
N LEU A 59 2.96 -3.99 9.65
CA LEU A 59 1.91 -4.43 8.73
C LEU A 59 1.85 -5.95 8.69
N VAL A 60 0.65 -6.51 8.89
CA VAL A 60 0.42 -7.94 8.74
C VAL A 60 0.19 -8.26 7.28
N LEU A 61 0.97 -9.19 6.74
CA LEU A 61 0.83 -9.61 5.35
C LEU A 61 -0.36 -10.55 5.18
N GLY A 62 -0.96 -10.50 4.00
CA GLY A 62 -2.03 -11.41 3.63
C GLY A 62 -1.53 -12.77 3.17
N GLY A 63 -0.26 -12.85 2.76
CA GLY A 63 0.33 -14.09 2.29
C GLY A 63 1.77 -13.87 1.86
N GLY A 64 2.40 -14.97 1.43
CA GLY A 64 3.79 -14.97 1.03
C GLY A 64 4.67 -15.60 2.09
N THR A 65 5.77 -16.20 1.66
CA THR A 65 6.73 -16.86 2.53
C THR A 65 8.14 -16.42 2.18
N ASP A 66 9.05 -16.62 3.13
CA ASP A 66 10.48 -16.36 2.92
C ASP A 66 10.79 -14.93 2.52
N LEU A 67 9.97 -13.98 3.01
CA LEU A 67 10.20 -12.58 2.74
C LEU A 67 11.28 -12.04 3.66
N ALA A 68 12.11 -11.17 3.12
CA ALA A 68 13.20 -10.54 3.83
C ALA A 68 13.31 -9.09 3.36
N ALA A 69 14.18 -8.31 4.01
CA ALA A 69 14.44 -6.95 3.57
C ALA A 69 14.80 -6.94 2.09
N GLY A 70 14.16 -6.09 1.33
CA GLY A 70 14.33 -5.97 -0.12
C GLY A 70 13.38 -6.82 -0.95
N SER A 71 12.62 -7.73 -0.36
CA SER A 71 11.60 -8.49 -1.09
C SER A 71 10.49 -7.59 -1.59
N LYS A 72 9.99 -7.85 -2.79
CA LYS A 72 8.85 -7.12 -3.34
C LYS A 72 7.55 -7.57 -2.69
N VAL A 73 6.63 -6.64 -2.52
CA VAL A 73 5.26 -6.93 -2.09
C VAL A 73 4.27 -6.34 -3.07
N TYR A 74 3.09 -6.89 -3.07
CA TYR A 74 2.04 -6.64 -4.06
C TYR A 74 0.72 -6.41 -3.35
N PHE A 75 -0.27 -5.90 -4.07
CA PHE A 75 -1.60 -5.64 -3.51
C PHE A 75 -2.58 -6.69 -4.01
N ASP A 76 -3.20 -7.40 -3.09
CA ASP A 76 -4.27 -8.36 -3.36
C ASP A 76 -5.54 -7.86 -2.67
N ASP A 77 -6.66 -7.84 -3.38
CA ASP A 77 -7.92 -7.35 -2.86
C ASP A 77 -8.41 -8.26 -1.73
N SER A 78 -8.03 -7.94 -0.52
CA SER A 78 -8.36 -8.72 0.69
C SER A 78 -8.21 -7.85 1.93
N ALA A 79 -8.61 -8.40 3.09
CA ALA A 79 -8.55 -7.67 4.36
C ALA A 79 -7.12 -7.28 4.74
N ASN A 80 -6.15 -8.14 4.44
CA ASN A 80 -4.73 -7.83 4.57
C ASN A 80 -4.15 -7.77 3.16
N PRO A 81 -4.21 -6.59 2.51
CA PRO A 81 -4.01 -6.53 1.07
C PRO A 81 -2.58 -6.67 0.61
N ILE A 82 -1.59 -6.48 1.48
CA ILE A 82 -0.19 -6.56 1.07
C ILE A 82 0.29 -8.00 1.19
N THR A 83 0.83 -8.52 0.11
CA THR A 83 1.21 -9.93 0.00
C THR A 83 2.53 -10.08 -0.76
N GLY A 84 3.22 -11.17 -0.52
CA GLY A 84 4.39 -11.56 -1.32
C GLY A 84 4.03 -12.23 -2.64
N ASP A 85 2.76 -12.51 -2.88
CA ASP A 85 2.30 -13.19 -4.09
C ASP A 85 2.12 -12.18 -5.22
N SER A 86 2.88 -12.36 -6.30
CA SER A 86 2.85 -11.48 -7.46
C SER A 86 1.75 -11.82 -8.47
N SER A 87 1.14 -12.99 -8.39
CA SER A 87 0.21 -13.48 -9.41
C SER A 87 -1.03 -12.61 -9.53
N GLY A 88 -1.12 -11.85 -10.63
CA GLY A 88 -2.27 -11.01 -10.91
C GLY A 88 -2.40 -9.79 -10.00
N ASN A 89 -1.39 -9.50 -9.19
CA ASN A 89 -1.44 -8.42 -8.19
C ASN A 89 -0.51 -7.28 -8.60
N PRO A 90 -0.97 -6.02 -8.53
CA PRO A 90 -0.09 -4.89 -8.82
C PRO A 90 0.99 -4.75 -7.76
N PHE A 91 2.14 -4.27 -8.18
CA PHE A 91 3.29 -4.03 -7.32
C PHE A 91 2.98 -2.92 -6.32
N ALA A 92 3.33 -3.12 -5.06
CA ALA A 92 3.06 -2.15 -4.01
C ALA A 92 4.32 -1.55 -3.39
N GLY A 93 5.38 -2.34 -3.24
CA GLY A 93 6.58 -1.82 -2.59
C GLY A 93 7.55 -2.91 -2.19
N TYR A 94 8.32 -2.63 -1.13
CA TYR A 94 9.38 -3.51 -0.67
C TYR A 94 9.28 -3.73 0.84
N VAL A 95 9.69 -4.91 1.28
CA VAL A 95 9.89 -5.18 2.70
C VAL A 95 11.16 -4.44 3.17
N LEU A 96 11.04 -3.69 4.24
CA LEU A 96 12.18 -3.05 4.90
C LEU A 96 12.76 -3.94 5.99
N GLY A 97 11.91 -4.71 6.66
CA GLY A 97 12.34 -5.64 7.68
C GLY A 97 11.18 -6.50 8.17
N VAL A 98 11.50 -7.67 8.68
CA VAL A 98 10.53 -8.59 9.25
C VAL A 98 10.52 -8.40 10.75
N VAL A 99 9.35 -8.12 11.32
CA VAL A 99 9.17 -7.91 12.75
C VAL A 99 8.82 -9.23 13.44
N ASP A 100 7.95 -10.01 12.81
CA ASP A 100 7.49 -11.29 13.34
C ASP A 100 7.15 -12.18 12.14
N ASP A 101 7.76 -13.37 12.06
CA ASP A 101 7.53 -14.28 10.96
C ASP A 101 6.71 -15.52 11.35
N SER A 102 6.08 -15.50 12.51
CA SER A 102 5.18 -16.58 12.91
C SER A 102 3.79 -16.35 12.30
N GLY A 103 3.19 -17.39 11.74
CA GLY A 103 1.90 -17.29 11.07
C GLY A 103 1.98 -16.38 9.86
N ASN A 104 1.03 -15.45 9.74
CA ASN A 104 1.14 -14.37 8.77
C ASN A 104 2.18 -13.38 9.26
N ALA A 105 3.18 -13.12 8.43
CA ALA A 105 4.30 -12.29 8.84
C ALA A 105 3.86 -10.86 9.10
N THR A 106 4.47 -10.24 10.10
CA THR A 106 4.36 -8.80 10.36
C THR A 106 5.65 -8.14 9.91
N VAL A 107 5.55 -7.15 9.07
CA VAL A 107 6.71 -6.52 8.42
C VAL A 107 6.60 -5.01 8.45
N ASN A 108 7.74 -4.35 8.23
CA ASN A 108 7.77 -2.94 7.87
C ASN A 108 8.00 -2.87 6.37
N ILE A 109 7.26 -2.05 5.67
CA ILE A 109 7.40 -1.91 4.22
C ILE A 109 7.65 -0.47 3.80
N LEU A 110 8.25 -0.33 2.63
CA LEU A 110 8.27 0.92 1.89
C LEU A 110 7.21 0.82 0.80
N LEU A 111 6.12 1.55 0.99
CA LEU A 111 5.09 1.69 -0.03
C LEU A 111 5.62 2.67 -1.06
N THR A 112 5.73 2.25 -2.31
CA THR A 112 6.35 3.11 -3.32
C THR A 112 5.36 3.98 -4.06
N GLY A 113 4.09 3.67 -3.97
CA GLY A 113 3.04 4.40 -4.64
C GLY A 113 2.84 3.94 -6.07
N ILE A 114 3.65 4.44 -6.95
CA ILE A 114 3.53 4.12 -8.38
C ILE A 114 4.86 3.74 -8.97
#